data_41ddfd80fb013ef277c47f71a4418bd4
#
_entry.id   41ddfd80fb013ef277c47f71a4418bd4
#
_cell.length_a   1.000
_cell.length_b   1.000
_cell.length_c   1.000
_cell.angle_alpha   90.00
_cell.angle_beta   90.00
_cell.angle_gamma   90.00
#
_symmetry.space_group_name_H-M   'P 1'
#
loop_
_entity.id
_entity.type
_entity.pdbx_description
1 polymer ?
#
loop_
_entity_poly.entity_id
_entity_poly.type
_entity_poly.pdbx_seq_one_letter_code
_entity_poly.pdbx_strand_id
1 'polypeptide(L)'
;MMPRHCAAVLLAVIHSTSAANYVDGQCAAGATGDLFTDKCEFGAQFASTVSADYSLLWEVEYFDNYKVVKNGKSGAVHALHQCGVDAPTDLPSYAADATMVEVPVTSVATTSSTYLPFIEMLGERRALKAYTSSFGYVSSPCLRKMHRDGLIEGQAGSWPDTTNPDLEALGVQATFADAWGMSNHNAVELTDTNEAMPHAVLKTAEYVEYVGLYFNREKEASTAIAHIVENWLCTKQAVAAVVAREEPVPVLWSQYYAGATCADGSTGGWSVASGSTWYAEIIEAAGGSLIIPDVVAACSSWGAPSLSTAQLLEVGAAAGVMISPGPFAEDQDVSALPAYQNGRVFDNQGPNGANDWFERRVVEPDAVLQDMALAFYPDDSPTATFSRKWLRNVRAGEPIGGVSDEDLDTACPDIDAPYEF
;
A
#
# COMPACT_ATOMS: atom_id res chain seq x y z
N MET A 1 -24.50 13.54 21.96
CA MET A 1 -23.76 14.30 20.92
C MET A 1 -23.52 13.30 19.82
N MET A 2 -24.17 13.46 18.65
CA MET A 2 -23.92 12.60 17.51
C MET A 2 -22.47 12.79 17.04
N PRO A 3 -21.71 11.72 16.75
CA PRO A 3 -20.40 11.85 16.12
C PRO A 3 -20.59 12.57 14.79
N ARG A 4 -19.70 13.52 14.49
CA ARG A 4 -19.60 14.11 13.14
C ARG A 4 -19.39 12.96 12.19
N HIS A 5 -20.19 12.89 11.14
CA HIS A 5 -20.04 11.88 10.08
C HIS A 5 -18.61 12.00 9.53
N CYS A 6 -17.90 10.86 9.42
CA CYS A 6 -16.67 10.76 8.68
C CYS A 6 -17.03 10.92 7.20
N ALA A 7 -17.11 12.15 6.74
CA ALA A 7 -17.38 12.43 5.33
C ALA A 7 -16.00 12.51 4.65
N ALA A 8 -15.82 11.74 3.58
CA ALA A 8 -14.69 11.93 2.69
C ALA A 8 -14.71 13.38 2.17
N VAL A 9 -13.70 14.15 2.52
CA VAL A 9 -13.50 15.47 1.95
C VAL A 9 -12.69 15.26 0.68
N LEU A 10 -13.33 15.44 -0.48
CA LEU A 10 -12.60 15.52 -1.76
C LEU A 10 -11.69 16.74 -1.71
N LEU A 11 -10.41 16.54 -1.48
CA LEU A 11 -9.39 17.56 -1.63
C LEU A 11 -8.98 17.60 -3.11
N ALA A 12 -9.33 18.66 -3.80
CA ALA A 12 -8.77 18.94 -5.11
C ALA A 12 -7.27 19.21 -4.93
N VAL A 13 -6.43 18.29 -5.38
CA VAL A 13 -4.98 18.46 -5.37
C VAL A 13 -4.63 19.56 -6.37
N ILE A 14 -4.28 20.72 -5.86
CA ILE A 14 -3.75 21.81 -6.69
C ILE A 14 -2.29 21.47 -6.96
N HIS A 15 -1.95 21.15 -8.20
CA HIS A 15 -0.58 20.87 -8.61
C HIS A 15 0.29 22.13 -8.46
N SER A 16 0.94 22.26 -7.33
CA SER A 16 2.00 23.25 -7.09
C SER A 16 3.31 22.50 -6.88
N THR A 17 4.44 23.06 -7.29
CA THR A 17 5.75 22.48 -6.99
C THR A 17 6.29 23.08 -5.71
N SER A 18 6.90 22.25 -4.86
CA SER A 18 7.56 22.68 -3.63
C SER A 18 8.96 23.26 -3.87
N ALA A 19 9.23 23.78 -5.08
CA ALA A 19 10.53 24.34 -5.44
C ALA A 19 10.39 25.72 -6.12
N ALA A 20 11.07 26.71 -5.55
CA ALA A 20 10.96 28.10 -5.96
C ALA A 20 11.45 28.40 -7.40
N ASN A 21 12.36 27.57 -7.93
CA ASN A 21 12.92 27.73 -9.28
C ASN A 21 12.34 26.78 -10.32
N TYR A 22 11.29 26.04 -9.98
CA TYR A 22 10.63 25.11 -10.91
C TYR A 22 9.25 25.63 -11.27
N VAL A 23 9.10 26.14 -12.50
CA VAL A 23 7.87 26.76 -12.98
C VAL A 23 7.54 26.17 -14.35
N ASP A 24 6.27 25.79 -14.56
CA ASP A 24 5.76 25.26 -15.83
C ASP A 24 6.61 24.10 -16.41
N GLY A 25 7.09 23.21 -15.54
CA GLY A 25 7.89 22.06 -15.94
C GLY A 25 9.35 22.37 -16.27
N GLN A 26 9.83 23.56 -15.94
CA GLN A 26 11.21 24.00 -16.24
C GLN A 26 11.92 24.54 -15.02
N CYS A 27 13.23 24.27 -14.93
CA CYS A 27 14.10 24.78 -13.88
C CYS A 27 14.78 26.07 -14.32
N ALA A 28 14.66 27.14 -13.53
CA ALA A 28 15.45 28.33 -13.72
C ALA A 28 16.92 28.09 -13.30
N ALA A 29 17.86 28.30 -14.20
CA ALA A 29 19.27 28.13 -13.92
C ALA A 29 19.82 29.21 -12.98
N GLY A 30 20.79 28.81 -12.13
CA GLY A 30 21.53 29.75 -11.27
C GLY A 30 20.71 30.30 -10.09
N ALA A 31 19.62 29.67 -9.72
CA ALA A 31 18.87 30.03 -8.53
C ALA A 31 19.70 29.80 -7.25
N THR A 32 19.52 30.66 -6.25
CA THR A 32 20.24 30.60 -4.97
C THR A 32 19.30 30.78 -3.79
N GLY A 33 19.75 30.42 -2.60
CA GLY A 33 18.96 30.42 -1.36
C GLY A 33 18.16 29.16 -1.18
N ASP A 34 17.28 29.13 -0.17
CA ASP A 34 16.40 27.98 0.09
C ASP A 34 15.38 27.82 -1.05
N LEU A 35 15.58 26.80 -1.86
CA LEU A 35 14.75 26.54 -3.05
C LEU A 35 13.52 25.69 -2.73
N PHE A 36 13.46 25.06 -1.54
CA PHE A 36 12.34 24.21 -1.13
C PHE A 36 11.30 25.03 -0.35
N THR A 37 10.25 25.48 -1.05
CA THR A 37 9.19 26.32 -0.49
C THR A 37 8.29 25.59 0.49
N ASP A 38 8.09 24.31 0.26
CA ASP A 38 7.35 23.42 1.14
C ASP A 38 8.28 22.29 1.60
N LYS A 39 8.06 21.79 2.82
CA LYS A 39 8.84 20.71 3.41
C LYS A 39 7.88 19.68 3.97
N CYS A 40 8.29 18.41 3.98
CA CYS A 40 7.50 17.36 4.63
C CYS A 40 7.32 17.70 6.11
N GLU A 41 6.10 17.60 6.61
CA GLU A 41 5.77 17.72 8.03
C GLU A 41 6.01 16.39 8.76
N PHE A 42 6.96 15.60 8.26
CA PHE A 42 7.26 14.26 8.73
C PHE A 42 7.43 14.19 10.25
N GLY A 43 6.79 13.23 10.87
CA GLY A 43 6.88 12.95 12.31
C GLY A 43 5.99 13.80 13.21
N ALA A 44 5.57 14.99 12.80
CA ALA A 44 4.75 15.86 13.66
C ALA A 44 3.32 15.32 13.83
N GLN A 45 2.73 14.74 12.80
CA GLN A 45 1.37 14.20 12.85
C GLN A 45 1.29 12.82 13.52
N PHE A 46 2.34 12.03 13.43
CA PHE A 46 2.39 10.66 13.94
C PHE A 46 2.99 10.52 15.35
N ALA A 47 3.76 11.49 15.80
CA ALA A 47 4.37 11.47 17.14
C ALA A 47 3.37 11.33 18.29
N SER A 48 2.11 11.72 18.08
CA SER A 48 1.03 11.63 19.08
C SER A 48 0.17 10.36 18.97
N THR A 49 0.27 9.59 17.89
CA THR A 49 -0.64 8.49 17.58
C THR A 49 0.04 7.12 17.49
N VAL A 50 1.37 7.09 17.34
CA VAL A 50 2.16 5.85 17.23
C VAL A 50 3.11 5.78 18.42
N SER A 51 3.25 4.59 19.03
CA SER A 51 4.14 4.41 20.20
C SER A 51 5.60 4.64 19.79
N ALA A 52 6.41 5.07 20.76
CA ALA A 52 7.84 5.36 20.58
C ALA A 52 8.70 4.13 20.13
N ASP A 53 8.09 2.95 20.03
CA ASP A 53 8.77 1.70 19.72
C ASP A 53 8.96 1.45 18.21
N TYR A 54 8.46 2.34 17.32
CA TYR A 54 8.60 2.17 15.86
C TYR A 54 9.80 2.94 15.34
N SER A 55 10.70 2.22 14.66
CA SER A 55 11.78 2.83 13.90
C SER A 55 11.20 3.67 12.77
N LEU A 56 11.81 4.83 12.52
CA LEU A 56 11.52 5.63 11.33
C LEU A 56 11.84 4.81 10.09
N LEU A 57 10.90 4.73 9.13
CA LEU A 57 11.15 4.05 7.86
C LEU A 57 12.07 4.85 6.95
N TRP A 58 12.08 6.17 7.10
CA TRP A 58 12.94 7.09 6.36
C TRP A 58 13.11 8.41 7.12
N GLU A 59 14.14 9.18 6.74
CA GLU A 59 14.47 10.50 7.28
C GLU A 59 14.82 11.44 6.15
N VAL A 60 14.54 12.75 6.32
CA VAL A 60 14.96 13.80 5.39
C VAL A 60 15.56 14.98 6.13
N GLU A 61 16.65 15.55 5.59
CA GLU A 61 17.24 16.82 6.01
C GLU A 61 17.33 17.75 4.83
N TYR A 62 16.84 18.99 5.01
CA TYR A 62 16.79 20.01 3.96
C TYR A 62 17.95 21.00 4.08
N PHE A 63 18.55 21.32 2.93
CA PHE A 63 19.55 22.34 2.72
C PHE A 63 19.04 23.34 1.67
N ASP A 64 19.77 24.40 1.39
CA ASP A 64 19.31 25.48 0.50
C ASP A 64 18.87 24.96 -0.88
N ASN A 65 19.66 24.11 -1.51
CA ASN A 65 19.45 23.65 -2.89
C ASN A 65 19.49 22.14 -3.07
N TYR A 66 19.56 21.38 -1.97
CA TYR A 66 19.43 19.92 -1.96
C TYR A 66 18.79 19.44 -0.65
N LYS A 67 18.34 18.22 -0.65
CA LYS A 67 17.86 17.49 0.52
C LYS A 67 18.53 16.12 0.59
N VAL A 68 18.87 15.67 1.79
CA VAL A 68 19.44 14.35 2.03
C VAL A 68 18.34 13.46 2.58
N VAL A 69 18.12 12.33 1.92
CA VAL A 69 17.10 11.35 2.27
C VAL A 69 17.78 10.06 2.63
N LYS A 70 17.39 9.46 3.76
CA LYS A 70 17.95 8.20 4.25
C LYS A 70 16.85 7.17 4.47
N ASN A 71 17.04 5.97 3.93
CA ASN A 71 16.19 4.83 4.26
C ASN A 71 16.57 4.31 5.67
N GLY A 72 15.59 4.21 6.55
CA GLY A 72 15.81 3.87 7.96
C GLY A 72 16.20 2.42 8.18
N LYS A 73 15.88 1.51 7.24
CA LYS A 73 16.16 0.08 7.35
C LYS A 73 17.49 -0.31 6.69
N SER A 74 17.65 0.02 5.42
CA SER A 74 18.89 -0.31 4.69
C SER A 74 20.05 0.64 4.98
N GLY A 75 19.72 1.85 5.43
CA GLY A 75 20.69 2.92 5.60
C GLY A 75 21.13 3.56 4.28
N ALA A 76 20.48 3.23 3.13
CA ALA A 76 20.77 3.89 1.86
C ALA A 76 20.53 5.40 1.95
N VAL A 77 21.43 6.19 1.39
CA VAL A 77 21.40 7.66 1.43
C VAL A 77 21.39 8.22 0.01
N HIS A 78 20.44 9.12 -0.24
CA HIS A 78 20.34 9.85 -1.49
C HIS A 78 20.46 11.35 -1.22
N ALA A 79 21.22 12.08 -2.07
CA ALA A 79 21.26 13.53 -2.07
C ALA A 79 20.46 14.03 -3.29
N LEU A 80 19.28 14.58 -3.02
CA LEU A 80 18.35 15.05 -4.03
C LEU A 80 18.63 16.54 -4.27
N HIS A 81 19.34 16.88 -5.34
CA HIS A 81 19.66 18.28 -5.65
C HIS A 81 18.65 18.87 -6.63
N GLN A 82 18.33 20.14 -6.41
CA GLN A 82 17.36 20.85 -7.24
C GLN A 82 17.91 21.05 -8.65
N CYS A 83 17.11 20.82 -9.68
CA CYS A 83 17.46 21.07 -11.07
C CYS A 83 17.78 22.55 -11.31
N GLY A 84 18.62 22.84 -12.31
CA GLY A 84 19.07 24.18 -12.63
C GLY A 84 20.16 24.73 -11.71
N VAL A 85 20.64 23.96 -10.75
CA VAL A 85 21.78 24.27 -9.90
C VAL A 85 22.79 23.11 -9.94
N ASP A 86 24.06 23.42 -9.68
CA ASP A 86 25.10 22.41 -9.65
C ASP A 86 24.85 21.43 -8.48
N ALA A 87 25.21 20.16 -8.69
CA ALA A 87 25.17 19.14 -7.65
C ALA A 87 26.08 19.56 -6.47
N PRO A 88 25.67 19.36 -5.21
CA PRO A 88 26.45 19.74 -4.06
C PRO A 88 27.76 18.93 -3.99
N THR A 89 28.88 19.62 -3.73
CA THR A 89 30.19 19.01 -3.58
C THR A 89 30.64 18.88 -2.12
N ASP A 90 29.90 19.51 -1.20
CA ASP A 90 30.19 19.53 0.24
C ASP A 90 28.99 18.97 1.01
N LEU A 91 28.86 17.65 0.96
CA LEU A 91 27.80 16.93 1.69
C LEU A 91 28.18 16.74 3.15
N PRO A 92 27.21 16.65 4.07
CA PRO A 92 27.47 16.19 5.44
C PRO A 92 28.21 14.86 5.46
N SER A 93 29.07 14.63 6.46
CA SER A 93 29.91 13.43 6.54
C SER A 93 29.12 12.12 6.53
N TYR A 94 27.89 12.11 7.04
CA TYR A 94 27.00 10.95 7.02
C TYR A 94 26.41 10.67 5.63
N ALA A 95 26.51 11.61 4.71
CA ALA A 95 26.01 11.53 3.34
C ALA A 95 27.14 11.61 2.29
N ALA A 96 28.40 11.43 2.70
CA ALA A 96 29.55 11.57 1.79
C ALA A 96 29.49 10.63 0.57
N ASP A 97 28.91 9.45 0.74
CA ASP A 97 28.74 8.43 -0.30
C ASP A 97 27.29 8.37 -0.84
N ALA A 98 26.50 9.45 -0.65
CA ALA A 98 25.12 9.47 -1.09
C ALA A 98 25.00 9.39 -2.61
N THR A 99 24.00 8.65 -3.08
CA THR A 99 23.61 8.65 -4.48
C THR A 99 22.99 9.99 -4.85
N MET A 100 23.56 10.67 -5.87
CA MET A 100 23.07 11.96 -6.35
C MET A 100 21.89 11.76 -7.29
N VAL A 101 20.79 12.50 -7.05
CA VAL A 101 19.60 12.51 -7.91
C VAL A 101 19.15 13.94 -8.14
N GLU A 102 19.01 14.35 -9.40
CA GLU A 102 18.41 15.65 -9.74
C GLU A 102 16.89 15.59 -9.59
N VAL A 103 16.29 16.57 -8.92
CA VAL A 103 14.84 16.66 -8.69
C VAL A 103 14.24 17.95 -9.21
N PRO A 104 12.94 17.98 -9.63
CA PRO A 104 12.03 16.85 -9.65
C PRO A 104 12.40 15.82 -10.74
N VAL A 105 12.24 14.54 -10.45
CA VAL A 105 12.34 13.49 -11.45
C VAL A 105 11.15 13.54 -12.40
N THR A 106 11.39 13.28 -13.68
CA THR A 106 10.35 13.29 -14.74
C THR A 106 10.22 11.94 -15.45
N SER A 107 11.07 10.99 -15.08
CA SER A 107 11.11 9.64 -15.63
C SER A 107 11.40 8.64 -14.52
N VAL A 108 10.42 7.83 -14.17
CA VAL A 108 10.55 6.84 -13.10
C VAL A 108 10.05 5.47 -13.53
N ALA A 109 10.47 4.45 -12.79
CA ALA A 109 9.95 3.09 -12.90
C ALA A 109 9.58 2.54 -11.51
N THR A 110 8.81 1.43 -11.49
CA THR A 110 8.57 0.65 -10.27
C THR A 110 8.79 -0.83 -10.52
N THR A 111 9.12 -1.58 -9.44
CA THR A 111 9.27 -3.04 -9.49
C THR A 111 8.05 -3.77 -8.92
N SER A 112 7.19 -3.09 -8.18
CA SER A 112 5.98 -3.64 -7.58
C SER A 112 4.76 -2.78 -7.88
N SER A 113 3.60 -3.42 -8.10
CA SER A 113 2.33 -2.70 -8.24
C SER A 113 1.95 -1.92 -6.98
N THR A 114 2.42 -2.33 -5.81
CA THR A 114 2.21 -1.63 -4.53
C THR A 114 2.79 -0.21 -4.51
N TYR A 115 3.77 0.11 -5.37
CA TYR A 115 4.39 1.45 -5.42
C TYR A 115 3.73 2.39 -6.43
N LEU A 116 2.91 1.86 -7.35
CA LEU A 116 2.20 2.63 -8.36
C LEU A 116 1.27 3.69 -7.74
N PRO A 117 0.47 3.37 -6.70
CA PRO A 117 -0.45 4.33 -6.11
C PRO A 117 0.23 5.54 -5.47
N PHE A 118 1.46 5.42 -4.96
CA PHE A 118 2.20 6.58 -4.45
C PHE A 118 2.43 7.63 -5.56
N ILE A 119 2.77 7.17 -6.77
CA ILE A 119 2.98 8.03 -7.94
C ILE A 119 1.64 8.64 -8.39
N GLU A 120 0.56 7.84 -8.38
CA GLU A 120 -0.77 8.32 -8.76
C GLU A 120 -1.30 9.37 -7.78
N MET A 121 -1.14 9.15 -6.46
CA MET A 121 -1.56 10.11 -5.42
C MET A 121 -0.90 11.48 -5.57
N LEU A 122 0.36 11.48 -6.02
CA LEU A 122 1.11 12.71 -6.27
C LEU A 122 0.74 13.38 -7.60
N GLY A 123 -0.12 12.76 -8.43
CA GLY A 123 -0.48 13.26 -9.76
C GLY A 123 0.62 13.09 -10.80
N GLU A 124 1.60 12.20 -10.56
CA GLU A 124 2.80 12.06 -11.39
C GLU A 124 2.76 10.85 -12.33
N ARG A 125 1.56 10.37 -12.72
CA ARG A 125 1.40 9.23 -13.65
C ARG A 125 2.24 9.36 -14.93
N ARG A 126 2.37 10.59 -15.48
CA ARG A 126 3.13 10.83 -16.71
C ARG A 126 4.64 10.64 -16.55
N ALA A 127 5.16 10.72 -15.34
CA ALA A 127 6.54 10.43 -15.05
C ALA A 127 6.84 8.91 -15.08
N LEU A 128 5.83 8.05 -14.87
CA LEU A 128 5.99 6.61 -14.92
C LEU A 128 6.26 6.16 -16.36
N LYS A 129 7.46 5.59 -16.61
CA LYS A 129 7.89 5.10 -17.92
C LYS A 129 7.91 3.58 -18.01
N ALA A 130 8.10 2.90 -16.88
CA ALA A 130 8.16 1.45 -16.88
C ALA A 130 7.66 0.82 -15.55
N TYR A 131 7.11 -0.38 -15.69
CA TYR A 131 6.84 -1.30 -14.60
C TYR A 131 7.54 -2.63 -14.90
N THR A 132 8.50 -3.05 -14.05
CA THR A 132 9.35 -4.21 -14.32
C THR A 132 8.70 -5.55 -13.97
N SER A 133 7.38 -5.60 -13.98
CA SER A 133 6.59 -6.83 -13.82
C SER A 133 5.40 -6.83 -14.77
N SER A 134 4.54 -7.84 -14.68
CA SER A 134 3.39 -7.99 -15.59
C SER A 134 2.29 -6.98 -15.29
N PHE A 135 1.83 -6.24 -16.29
CA PHE A 135 0.64 -5.37 -16.20
C PHE A 135 -0.66 -6.12 -15.88
N GLY A 136 -0.66 -7.46 -15.98
CA GLY A 136 -1.78 -8.27 -15.48
C GLY A 136 -2.02 -8.16 -13.98
N TYR A 137 -1.05 -7.65 -13.21
CA TYR A 137 -1.18 -7.39 -11.77
C TYR A 137 -1.58 -5.95 -11.42
N VAL A 138 -1.62 -5.05 -12.41
CA VAL A 138 -2.00 -3.65 -12.19
C VAL A 138 -3.51 -3.51 -12.21
N SER A 139 -4.07 -2.91 -11.17
CA SER A 139 -5.51 -2.67 -11.04
C SER A 139 -5.92 -1.31 -11.56
N SER A 140 -5.06 -0.30 -11.44
CA SER A 140 -5.35 1.07 -11.87
C SER A 140 -5.78 1.12 -13.33
N PRO A 141 -7.03 1.49 -13.65
CA PRO A 141 -7.49 1.58 -15.03
C PRO A 141 -6.73 2.63 -15.82
N CYS A 142 -6.28 3.71 -15.17
CA CYS A 142 -5.49 4.75 -15.81
C CYS A 142 -4.12 4.25 -16.24
N LEU A 143 -3.40 3.53 -15.37
CA LEU A 143 -2.08 2.99 -15.70
C LEU A 143 -2.18 1.86 -16.73
N ARG A 144 -3.21 1.00 -16.65
CA ARG A 144 -3.47 -0.03 -17.67
C ARG A 144 -3.77 0.59 -19.04
N LYS A 145 -4.57 1.68 -19.07
CA LYS A 145 -4.81 2.45 -20.29
C LYS A 145 -3.52 3.05 -20.84
N MET A 146 -2.70 3.68 -20.01
CA MET A 146 -1.42 4.24 -20.42
C MET A 146 -0.48 3.16 -20.99
N HIS A 147 -0.44 1.98 -20.38
CA HIS A 147 0.33 0.84 -20.91
C HIS A 147 -0.22 0.36 -22.28
N ARG A 148 -1.53 0.16 -22.40
CA ARG A 148 -2.19 -0.20 -23.65
C ARG A 148 -1.88 0.80 -24.77
N ASP A 149 -1.83 2.08 -24.45
CA ASP A 149 -1.57 3.18 -25.37
C ASP A 149 -0.06 3.41 -25.61
N GLY A 150 0.83 2.56 -25.04
CA GLY A 150 2.28 2.58 -25.26
C GLY A 150 3.04 3.71 -24.54
N LEU A 151 2.42 4.30 -23.50
CA LEU A 151 3.03 5.37 -22.69
C LEU A 151 3.87 4.83 -21.51
N ILE A 152 3.62 3.59 -21.10
CA ILE A 152 4.34 2.89 -20.02
C ILE A 152 4.77 1.53 -20.55
N GLU A 153 6.06 1.19 -20.44
CA GLU A 153 6.54 -0.15 -20.74
C GLU A 153 6.32 -1.12 -19.59
N GLY A 154 5.97 -2.37 -19.92
CA GLY A 154 5.81 -3.45 -18.97
C GLY A 154 6.73 -4.62 -19.27
N GLN A 155 6.83 -5.56 -18.33
CA GLN A 155 7.50 -6.83 -18.59
C GLN A 155 6.81 -7.56 -19.74
N ALA A 156 7.59 -7.95 -20.75
CA ALA A 156 7.13 -8.74 -21.87
C ALA A 156 7.37 -10.24 -21.65
N GLY A 157 6.61 -11.07 -22.38
CA GLY A 157 6.72 -12.54 -22.32
C GLY A 157 5.96 -13.16 -21.16
N SER A 158 6.15 -14.47 -20.99
CA SER A 158 5.57 -15.26 -19.89
C SER A 158 6.68 -16.03 -19.20
N TRP A 159 6.55 -16.20 -17.88
CA TRP A 159 7.52 -16.97 -17.12
C TRP A 159 7.71 -18.39 -17.74
N PRO A 160 8.96 -18.91 -17.88
CA PRO A 160 10.23 -18.31 -17.41
C PRO A 160 10.88 -17.31 -18.40
N ASP A 161 10.36 -17.13 -19.61
CA ASP A 161 10.97 -16.34 -20.70
C ASP A 161 10.46 -14.88 -20.66
N THR A 162 10.63 -14.20 -19.53
CA THR A 162 10.24 -12.79 -19.37
C THR A 162 11.40 -11.85 -19.73
N THR A 163 11.05 -10.67 -20.25
CA THR A 163 12.00 -9.59 -20.55
C THR A 163 11.52 -8.31 -19.89
N ASN A 164 12.38 -7.72 -19.04
CA ASN A 164 12.10 -6.43 -18.43
C ASN A 164 12.37 -5.27 -19.39
N PRO A 165 11.70 -4.11 -19.21
CA PRO A 165 12.03 -2.87 -19.90
C PRO A 165 13.50 -2.47 -19.70
N ASP A 166 14.11 -1.85 -20.72
CA ASP A 166 15.45 -1.27 -20.61
C ASP A 166 15.35 0.13 -19.95
N LEU A 167 15.48 0.17 -18.65
CA LEU A 167 15.31 1.38 -17.84
C LEU A 167 16.35 2.47 -18.15
N GLU A 168 17.57 2.07 -18.53
CA GLU A 168 18.62 3.01 -18.94
C GLU A 168 18.28 3.66 -20.28
N ALA A 169 17.86 2.87 -21.27
CA ALA A 169 17.43 3.38 -22.57
C ALA A 169 16.19 4.29 -22.47
N LEU A 170 15.30 4.04 -21.50
CA LEU A 170 14.14 4.88 -21.20
C LEU A 170 14.50 6.15 -20.43
N GLY A 171 15.76 6.33 -20.02
CA GLY A 171 16.21 7.48 -19.25
C GLY A 171 15.60 7.56 -17.85
N VAL A 172 15.35 6.41 -17.22
CA VAL A 172 14.76 6.36 -15.87
C VAL A 172 15.72 6.95 -14.84
N GLN A 173 15.25 7.99 -14.14
CA GLN A 173 16.01 8.73 -13.13
C GLN A 173 15.91 8.11 -11.73
N ALA A 174 14.79 7.42 -11.43
CA ALA A 174 14.60 6.68 -10.19
C ALA A 174 13.70 5.46 -10.43
N THR A 175 14.09 4.31 -9.86
CA THR A 175 13.29 3.08 -9.87
C THR A 175 12.89 2.76 -8.44
N PHE A 176 11.63 2.95 -8.11
CA PHE A 176 11.11 2.61 -6.78
C PHE A 176 10.98 1.09 -6.65
N ALA A 177 11.71 0.53 -5.70
CA ALA A 177 11.93 -0.91 -5.60
C ALA A 177 11.92 -1.39 -4.14
N ASP A 178 11.55 -2.65 -3.94
CA ASP A 178 11.84 -3.37 -2.71
C ASP A 178 13.28 -3.92 -2.71
N ALA A 179 13.66 -4.60 -1.63
CA ALA A 179 14.99 -5.18 -1.48
C ALA A 179 15.37 -6.16 -2.63
N TRP A 180 14.37 -6.79 -3.27
CA TRP A 180 14.59 -7.71 -4.39
C TRP A 180 14.84 -6.96 -5.71
N GLY A 181 14.31 -5.75 -5.82
CA GLY A 181 14.42 -4.89 -7.00
C GLY A 181 15.67 -4.00 -7.03
N MET A 182 16.56 -4.06 -6.01
CA MET A 182 17.71 -3.15 -5.89
C MET A 182 18.82 -3.33 -6.93
N SER A 183 18.75 -4.36 -7.77
CA SER A 183 19.64 -4.52 -8.92
C SER A 183 19.19 -3.74 -10.16
N ASN A 184 18.03 -3.08 -10.13
CA ASN A 184 17.55 -2.27 -11.22
C ASN A 184 18.31 -0.94 -11.34
N HIS A 185 18.26 -0.34 -12.54
CA HIS A 185 18.87 0.95 -12.81
C HIS A 185 18.30 2.04 -11.91
N ASN A 186 19.17 2.84 -11.25
CA ASN A 186 18.81 3.93 -10.33
C ASN A 186 17.78 3.52 -9.25
N ALA A 187 17.98 2.35 -8.64
CA ALA A 187 17.04 1.82 -7.66
C ALA A 187 16.99 2.68 -6.39
N VAL A 188 15.76 2.98 -5.96
CA VAL A 188 15.40 3.68 -4.73
C VAL A 188 14.59 2.73 -3.87
N GLU A 189 15.12 2.36 -2.71
CA GLU A 189 14.50 1.36 -1.86
C GLU A 189 13.28 1.90 -1.12
N LEU A 190 12.12 1.25 -1.33
CA LEU A 190 10.94 1.35 -0.49
C LEU A 190 10.80 0.03 0.29
N THR A 191 11.47 -0.04 1.42
CA THR A 191 11.39 -1.21 2.28
C THR A 191 10.13 -1.20 3.13
N ASP A 192 9.70 -2.39 3.48
CA ASP A 192 8.67 -2.63 4.49
C ASP A 192 7.25 -2.17 4.15
N THR A 193 6.92 -2.15 2.85
CA THR A 193 5.55 -1.88 2.37
C THR A 193 4.67 -3.13 2.30
N ASN A 194 5.14 -4.29 2.73
CA ASN A 194 4.34 -5.49 2.72
C ASN A 194 3.57 -5.68 4.03
N GLU A 195 2.44 -6.36 3.94
CA GLU A 195 1.52 -6.62 5.03
C GLU A 195 2.05 -7.55 6.14
N ALA A 196 3.20 -8.17 5.94
CA ALA A 196 3.84 -9.02 6.95
C ALA A 196 4.65 -8.20 7.97
N MET A 197 4.80 -6.89 7.74
CA MET A 197 5.54 -6.03 8.66
C MET A 197 4.77 -5.84 9.97
N PRO A 198 5.45 -5.87 11.11
CA PRO A 198 4.83 -5.59 12.39
C PRO A 198 4.46 -4.10 12.52
N HIS A 199 3.22 -3.83 12.90
CA HIS A 199 2.75 -2.52 13.38
C HIS A 199 3.20 -1.30 12.55
N ALA A 200 2.89 -1.30 11.25
CA ALA A 200 3.38 -0.26 10.36
C ALA A 200 2.30 0.36 9.46
N VAL A 201 1.02 0.22 9.82
CA VAL A 201 -0.11 0.58 8.94
C VAL A 201 0.00 2.02 8.43
N LEU A 202 0.00 3.00 9.31
CA LEU A 202 0.12 4.41 8.90
C LEU A 202 1.54 4.75 8.44
N LYS A 203 2.56 4.09 8.99
CA LYS A 203 3.95 4.30 8.58
C LYS A 203 4.23 3.85 7.15
N THR A 204 3.59 2.79 6.68
CA THR A 204 3.71 2.38 5.27
C THR A 204 3.03 3.38 4.33
N ALA A 205 1.90 3.97 4.73
CA ALA A 205 1.27 5.04 3.96
C ALA A 205 2.15 6.30 3.85
N GLU A 206 2.98 6.60 4.85
CA GLU A 206 3.95 7.73 4.81
C GLU A 206 4.95 7.66 3.65
N TYR A 207 5.12 6.51 2.99
CA TYR A 207 5.97 6.44 1.81
C TYR A 207 5.50 7.34 0.66
N VAL A 208 4.27 7.84 0.68
CA VAL A 208 3.84 8.88 -0.27
C VAL A 208 4.70 10.14 -0.11
N GLU A 209 5.08 10.52 1.12
CA GLU A 209 5.98 11.66 1.37
C GLU A 209 7.40 11.35 0.89
N TYR A 210 7.91 10.15 1.17
CA TYR A 210 9.23 9.73 0.68
C TYR A 210 9.32 9.77 -0.85
N VAL A 211 8.32 9.24 -1.54
CA VAL A 211 8.23 9.31 -3.01
C VAL A 211 8.04 10.76 -3.47
N GLY A 212 7.25 11.55 -2.74
CA GLY A 212 7.01 12.97 -2.99
C GLY A 212 8.28 13.82 -2.99
N LEU A 213 9.29 13.45 -2.17
CA LEU A 213 10.60 14.12 -2.15
C LEU A 213 11.30 14.12 -3.51
N TYR A 214 11.15 13.04 -4.29
CA TYR A 214 11.77 12.91 -5.62
C TYR A 214 11.06 13.75 -6.69
N PHE A 215 9.79 14.10 -6.46
CA PHE A 215 8.97 14.91 -7.37
C PHE A 215 8.83 16.37 -6.94
N ASN A 216 9.40 16.78 -5.80
CA ASN A 216 9.11 18.06 -5.15
C ASN A 216 7.60 18.24 -4.93
N ARG A 217 6.93 17.21 -4.37
CA ARG A 217 5.49 17.15 -4.06
C ARG A 217 5.25 17.00 -2.57
N GLU A 218 6.07 17.60 -1.74
CA GLU A 218 5.99 17.49 -0.28
C GLU A 218 4.62 17.92 0.25
N LYS A 219 4.09 19.02 -0.27
CA LYS A 219 2.80 19.56 0.17
C LYS A 219 1.64 18.63 -0.17
N GLU A 220 1.61 18.13 -1.41
CA GLU A 220 0.60 17.18 -1.87
C GLU A 220 0.66 15.90 -1.07
N ALA A 221 1.87 15.38 -0.84
CA ALA A 221 2.12 14.19 -0.06
C ALA A 221 1.65 14.34 1.39
N SER A 222 2.05 15.44 2.06
CA SER A 222 1.63 15.73 3.45
C SER A 222 0.11 15.91 3.54
N THR A 223 -0.51 16.52 2.52
CA THR A 223 -1.98 16.66 2.45
C THR A 223 -2.67 15.29 2.35
N ALA A 224 -2.14 14.40 1.50
CA ALA A 224 -2.68 13.05 1.34
C ALA A 224 -2.60 12.25 2.66
N ILE A 225 -1.46 12.28 3.33
CA ILE A 225 -1.28 11.62 4.64
C ILE A 225 -2.19 12.21 5.71
N ALA A 226 -2.31 13.54 5.78
CA ALA A 226 -3.21 14.17 6.74
C ALA A 226 -4.66 13.68 6.59
N HIS A 227 -5.13 13.54 5.35
CA HIS A 227 -6.46 13.02 5.02
C HIS A 227 -6.62 11.55 5.46
N ILE A 228 -5.66 10.69 5.13
CA ILE A 228 -5.65 9.27 5.52
C ILE A 228 -5.71 9.14 7.05
N VAL A 229 -4.90 9.92 7.77
CA VAL A 229 -4.86 9.90 9.24
C VAL A 229 -6.17 10.39 9.84
N GLU A 230 -6.76 11.46 9.32
CA GLU A 230 -8.05 11.97 9.80
C GLU A 230 -9.14 10.91 9.65
N ASN A 231 -9.25 10.28 8.49
CA ASN A 231 -10.21 9.21 8.21
C ASN A 231 -9.98 7.99 9.11
N TRP A 232 -8.72 7.58 9.26
CA TRP A 232 -8.32 6.48 10.15
C TRP A 232 -8.78 6.73 11.59
N LEU A 233 -8.43 7.88 12.15
CA LEU A 233 -8.79 8.24 13.52
C LEU A 233 -10.30 8.36 13.70
N CYS A 234 -10.99 8.94 12.73
CA CYS A 234 -12.46 9.07 12.76
C CYS A 234 -13.12 7.68 12.76
N THR A 235 -12.71 6.78 11.88
CA THR A 235 -13.24 5.41 11.80
C THR A 235 -12.94 4.63 13.08
N LYS A 236 -11.69 4.70 13.57
CA LYS A 236 -11.28 4.05 14.84
C LYS A 236 -12.09 4.53 16.03
N GLN A 237 -12.36 5.84 16.12
CA GLN A 237 -13.20 6.40 17.20
C GLN A 237 -14.64 5.89 17.11
N ALA A 238 -15.19 5.83 15.90
CA ALA A 238 -16.53 5.33 15.66
C ALA A 238 -16.66 3.83 16.03
N VAL A 239 -15.66 3.01 15.65
CA VAL A 239 -15.57 1.60 16.02
C VAL A 239 -15.46 1.42 17.53
N ALA A 240 -14.65 2.21 18.22
CA ALA A 240 -14.51 2.13 19.68
C ALA A 240 -15.84 2.33 20.41
N ALA A 241 -16.76 3.13 19.87
CA ALA A 241 -18.10 3.32 20.45
C ALA A 241 -19.01 2.08 20.29
N VAL A 242 -18.76 1.23 19.27
CA VAL A 242 -19.46 -0.07 19.11
C VAL A 242 -18.84 -1.10 20.05
N VAL A 243 -17.52 -1.26 20.01
CA VAL A 243 -16.78 -2.22 20.85
C VAL A 243 -17.01 -1.98 22.36
N ALA A 244 -17.22 -0.72 22.76
CA ALA A 244 -17.57 -0.43 24.17
C ALA A 244 -18.89 -1.11 24.63
N ARG A 245 -19.73 -1.59 23.72
CA ARG A 245 -21.02 -2.25 23.98
C ARG A 245 -21.01 -3.74 23.64
N GLU A 246 -20.03 -4.18 22.87
CA GLU A 246 -19.93 -5.54 22.35
C GLU A 246 -18.50 -6.08 22.54
N GLU A 247 -18.36 -7.40 22.63
CA GLU A 247 -17.04 -8.03 22.66
C GLU A 247 -16.37 -7.94 21.26
N PRO A 248 -15.03 -7.81 21.20
CA PRO A 248 -14.32 -7.83 19.93
C PRO A 248 -14.61 -9.09 19.11
N VAL A 249 -14.82 -8.92 17.82
CA VAL A 249 -15.14 -10.04 16.91
C VAL A 249 -13.91 -10.93 16.70
N PRO A 250 -13.95 -12.25 17.03
CA PRO A 250 -12.84 -13.14 16.74
C PRO A 250 -12.68 -13.34 15.24
N VAL A 251 -11.50 -13.03 14.68
CA VAL A 251 -11.21 -13.02 13.25
C VAL A 251 -10.18 -14.08 12.91
N LEU A 252 -10.54 -15.01 12.01
CA LEU A 252 -9.63 -15.95 11.40
C LEU A 252 -9.14 -15.39 10.06
N TRP A 253 -7.89 -14.94 10.02
CA TRP A 253 -7.23 -14.46 8.79
C TRP A 253 -6.42 -15.61 8.20
N SER A 254 -6.86 -16.19 7.09
CA SER A 254 -6.26 -17.41 6.56
C SER A 254 -6.45 -17.56 5.06
N GLN A 255 -5.38 -17.99 4.37
CA GLN A 255 -5.39 -18.29 2.93
C GLN A 255 -4.97 -19.73 2.67
N TYR A 256 -5.70 -20.40 1.77
CA TYR A 256 -5.38 -21.76 1.32
C TYR A 256 -4.36 -21.75 0.20
N TYR A 257 -3.39 -22.66 0.29
CA TYR A 257 -2.38 -22.92 -0.74
C TYR A 257 -2.40 -24.40 -1.13
N ALA A 258 -2.87 -24.69 -2.33
CA ALA A 258 -2.95 -26.08 -2.84
C ALA A 258 -1.56 -26.76 -2.96
N GLY A 259 -0.49 -25.97 -3.15
CA GLY A 259 0.89 -26.45 -3.24
C GLY A 259 1.59 -26.68 -1.90
N ALA A 260 0.94 -26.41 -0.76
CA ALA A 260 1.52 -26.74 0.53
C ALA A 260 1.70 -28.25 0.68
N THR A 261 2.74 -28.68 1.40
CA THR A 261 3.02 -30.10 1.67
C THR A 261 2.89 -30.39 3.16
N CYS A 262 2.24 -31.49 3.52
CA CYS A 262 1.98 -31.87 4.90
C CYS A 262 2.84 -33.07 5.34
N ALA A 263 3.05 -33.24 6.64
CA ALA A 263 3.88 -34.29 7.20
C ALA A 263 3.34 -35.72 6.92
N ASP A 264 2.03 -35.85 6.69
CA ASP A 264 1.38 -37.12 6.32
C ASP A 264 1.44 -37.44 4.83
N GLY A 265 2.11 -36.59 4.03
CA GLY A 265 2.24 -36.72 2.58
C GLY A 265 1.06 -36.17 1.78
N SER A 266 0.05 -35.57 2.43
CA SER A 266 -1.03 -34.85 1.75
C SER A 266 -0.55 -33.51 1.22
N THR A 267 -1.33 -32.90 0.31
CA THR A 267 -1.08 -31.57 -0.24
C THR A 267 -2.21 -30.63 0.11
N GLY A 268 -1.89 -29.34 0.14
CA GLY A 268 -2.80 -28.27 0.52
C GLY A 268 -2.72 -27.91 2.00
N GLY A 269 -2.72 -26.63 2.29
CA GLY A 269 -2.62 -26.11 3.65
C GLY A 269 -3.04 -24.66 3.75
N TRP A 270 -3.32 -24.23 4.97
CA TRP A 270 -3.81 -22.91 5.30
C TRP A 270 -2.70 -22.09 5.98
N SER A 271 -2.25 -21.03 5.34
CA SER A 271 -1.46 -19.99 6.01
C SER A 271 -2.37 -19.17 6.89
N VAL A 272 -1.98 -18.91 8.14
CA VAL A 272 -2.75 -18.12 9.11
C VAL A 272 -1.89 -16.95 9.58
N ALA A 273 -2.47 -15.76 9.65
CA ALA A 273 -1.77 -14.57 10.10
C ALA A 273 -1.24 -14.71 11.52
N SER A 274 -0.07 -14.13 11.78
CA SER A 274 0.53 -14.03 13.12
C SER A 274 0.13 -12.72 13.81
N GLY A 275 0.30 -12.65 15.13
CA GLY A 275 -0.16 -11.53 15.97
C GLY A 275 0.65 -10.23 15.88
N SER A 276 1.69 -10.15 15.04
CA SER A 276 2.56 -8.97 14.95
C SER A 276 2.67 -8.49 13.51
N THR A 277 1.54 -8.31 12.83
CA THR A 277 1.49 -7.95 11.42
C THR A 277 0.63 -6.72 11.19
N TRP A 278 0.77 -6.11 10.00
CA TRP A 278 -0.10 -5.07 9.49
C TRP A 278 -1.59 -5.45 9.59
N TYR A 279 -1.94 -6.72 9.31
CA TYR A 279 -3.30 -7.24 9.46
C TYR A 279 -3.80 -7.22 10.90
N ALA A 280 -2.94 -7.58 11.86
CA ALA A 280 -3.32 -7.60 13.27
C ALA A 280 -3.69 -6.19 13.75
N GLU A 281 -2.91 -5.18 13.38
CA GLU A 281 -3.17 -3.78 13.74
C GLU A 281 -4.50 -3.28 13.17
N ILE A 282 -4.80 -3.57 11.89
CA ILE A 282 -6.07 -3.14 11.28
C ILE A 282 -7.26 -3.91 11.86
N ILE A 283 -7.14 -5.23 12.08
CA ILE A 283 -8.19 -6.03 12.69
C ILE A 283 -8.54 -5.49 14.08
N GLU A 284 -7.54 -5.18 14.90
CA GLU A 284 -7.73 -4.58 16.23
C GLU A 284 -8.37 -3.19 16.12
N ALA A 285 -7.89 -2.35 15.21
CA ALA A 285 -8.46 -1.02 14.98
C ALA A 285 -9.91 -1.07 14.50
N ALA A 286 -10.29 -2.12 13.75
CA ALA A 286 -11.65 -2.39 13.30
C ALA A 286 -12.55 -3.06 14.36
N GLY A 287 -12.05 -3.25 15.58
CA GLY A 287 -12.79 -3.88 16.70
C GLY A 287 -12.83 -5.40 16.64
N GLY A 288 -11.93 -6.01 15.88
CA GLY A 288 -11.73 -7.46 15.87
C GLY A 288 -10.65 -7.91 16.86
N SER A 289 -10.55 -9.23 17.00
CA SER A 289 -9.49 -9.92 17.74
C SER A 289 -8.93 -11.02 16.85
N LEU A 290 -7.67 -10.89 16.43
CA LEU A 290 -7.04 -11.88 15.56
C LEU A 290 -6.86 -13.21 16.30
N ILE A 291 -7.34 -14.30 15.68
CA ILE A 291 -7.10 -15.66 16.17
C ILE A 291 -5.68 -16.08 15.77
N ILE A 292 -4.83 -16.30 16.77
CA ILE A 292 -3.44 -16.73 16.58
C ILE A 292 -3.37 -18.23 16.87
N PRO A 293 -2.87 -19.06 15.92
CA PRO A 293 -2.74 -20.48 16.17
C PRO A 293 -1.75 -20.80 17.30
N ASP A 294 -2.16 -21.65 18.23
CA ASP A 294 -1.28 -22.23 19.27
C ASP A 294 -1.19 -23.76 19.02
N VAL A 295 -0.78 -24.12 17.78
CA VAL A 295 -0.64 -25.52 17.35
C VAL A 295 0.64 -25.67 16.51
N VAL A 296 1.24 -26.84 16.56
CA VAL A 296 2.35 -27.17 15.65
C VAL A 296 1.79 -27.42 14.27
N ALA A 297 2.17 -26.60 13.31
CA ALA A 297 1.70 -26.70 11.93
C ALA A 297 2.04 -28.06 11.31
N ALA A 298 1.04 -28.73 10.74
CA ALA A 298 1.21 -30.02 10.09
C ALA A 298 1.71 -29.91 8.65
N CYS A 299 1.61 -28.74 8.03
CA CYS A 299 1.97 -28.48 6.65
C CYS A 299 2.96 -27.32 6.53
N SER A 300 3.54 -27.15 5.34
CA SER A 300 4.42 -26.03 5.00
C SER A 300 4.13 -25.56 3.59
N SER A 301 4.07 -24.25 3.39
CA SER A 301 3.96 -23.59 2.10
C SER A 301 5.15 -22.64 1.93
N TRP A 302 5.95 -22.84 0.88
CA TRP A 302 7.16 -22.01 0.60
C TRP A 302 8.13 -21.91 1.80
N GLY A 303 8.18 -22.98 2.62
CA GLY A 303 8.99 -22.99 3.85
C GLY A 303 8.34 -22.34 5.07
N ALA A 304 7.17 -21.72 4.93
CA ALA A 304 6.42 -21.16 6.04
C ALA A 304 5.42 -22.18 6.62
N PRO A 305 5.19 -22.18 7.95
CA PRO A 305 4.22 -23.06 8.59
C PRO A 305 2.81 -22.84 8.03
N SER A 306 2.09 -23.96 7.77
CA SER A 306 0.71 -23.96 7.31
C SER A 306 -0.10 -25.05 8.03
N LEU A 307 -1.37 -24.78 8.29
CA LEU A 307 -2.28 -25.72 8.97
C LEU A 307 -2.95 -26.66 7.97
N SER A 308 -3.18 -27.90 8.37
CA SER A 308 -4.14 -28.76 7.66
C SER A 308 -5.57 -28.20 7.84
N THR A 309 -6.52 -28.60 6.99
CA THR A 309 -7.92 -28.19 7.15
C THR A 309 -8.48 -28.60 8.52
N ALA A 310 -8.11 -29.76 9.02
CA ALA A 310 -8.52 -30.21 10.37
C ALA A 310 -8.01 -29.27 11.47
N GLN A 311 -6.75 -28.85 11.39
CA GLN A 311 -6.17 -27.88 12.34
C GLN A 311 -6.81 -26.48 12.19
N LEU A 312 -7.14 -26.04 10.97
CA LEU A 312 -7.85 -24.80 10.75
C LEU A 312 -9.23 -24.80 11.43
N LEU A 313 -9.98 -25.91 11.32
CA LEU A 313 -11.28 -26.05 11.97
C LEU A 313 -11.18 -26.00 13.51
N GLU A 314 -10.14 -26.59 14.07
CA GLU A 314 -9.87 -26.54 15.51
C GLU A 314 -9.52 -25.10 15.95
N VAL A 315 -8.56 -24.45 15.29
CA VAL A 315 -8.11 -23.08 15.58
C VAL A 315 -9.24 -22.08 15.37
N GLY A 316 -10.03 -22.25 14.31
CA GLY A 316 -11.13 -21.36 13.93
C GLY A 316 -12.46 -21.65 14.66
N ALA A 317 -12.49 -22.54 15.65
CA ALA A 317 -13.73 -22.91 16.34
C ALA A 317 -14.46 -21.75 17.05
N ALA A 318 -13.76 -20.64 17.32
CA ALA A 318 -14.33 -19.42 17.89
C ALA A 318 -14.50 -18.30 16.84
N ALA A 319 -14.17 -18.54 15.56
CA ALA A 319 -14.17 -17.50 14.54
C ALA A 319 -15.57 -16.92 14.28
N GLY A 320 -15.76 -15.64 14.59
CA GLY A 320 -16.97 -14.89 14.23
C GLY A 320 -16.93 -14.41 12.79
N VAL A 321 -15.72 -14.18 12.25
CA VAL A 321 -15.45 -13.78 10.86
C VAL A 321 -14.25 -14.57 10.35
N MET A 322 -14.28 -14.97 9.08
CA MET A 322 -13.12 -15.48 8.34
C MET A 322 -12.80 -14.55 7.17
N ILE A 323 -11.52 -14.18 7.02
CA ILE A 323 -11.04 -13.39 5.89
C ILE A 323 -9.93 -14.15 5.18
N SER A 324 -10.07 -14.31 3.85
CA SER A 324 -9.03 -14.83 2.96
C SER A 324 -8.40 -13.67 2.18
N PRO A 325 -7.09 -13.41 2.33
CA PRO A 325 -6.39 -12.36 1.57
C PRO A 325 -6.11 -12.78 0.10
N GLY A 326 -6.81 -13.75 -0.41
CA GLY A 326 -6.81 -14.25 -1.78
C GLY A 326 -8.17 -14.84 -2.09
N PRO A 327 -8.40 -15.41 -3.28
CA PRO A 327 -9.64 -16.09 -3.59
C PRO A 327 -9.96 -17.15 -2.53
N PHE A 328 -11.19 -17.14 -2.05
CA PHE A 328 -11.61 -18.17 -1.09
C PHE A 328 -11.61 -19.53 -1.77
N ALA A 329 -11.06 -20.55 -1.10
CA ALA A 329 -10.98 -21.92 -1.60
C ALA A 329 -12.32 -22.65 -1.39
N GLU A 330 -13.23 -22.51 -2.34
CA GLU A 330 -14.60 -23.05 -2.28
C GLU A 330 -14.64 -24.60 -2.28
N ASP A 331 -13.57 -25.25 -2.74
CA ASP A 331 -13.38 -26.70 -2.75
C ASP A 331 -12.95 -27.27 -1.39
N GLN A 332 -12.62 -26.41 -0.43
CA GLN A 332 -12.22 -26.81 0.91
C GLN A 332 -13.43 -26.81 1.88
N ASP A 333 -13.66 -27.94 2.54
CA ASP A 333 -14.76 -28.04 3.51
C ASP A 333 -14.41 -27.38 4.84
N VAL A 334 -14.81 -26.13 4.98
CA VAL A 334 -14.73 -25.34 6.22
C VAL A 334 -16.12 -25.04 6.81
N SER A 335 -17.14 -25.82 6.41
CA SER A 335 -18.54 -25.59 6.80
C SER A 335 -18.80 -25.73 8.31
N ALA A 336 -17.89 -26.38 9.04
CA ALA A 336 -17.95 -26.47 10.50
C ALA A 336 -17.55 -25.18 11.23
N LEU A 337 -16.91 -24.22 10.56
CA LEU A 337 -16.54 -22.93 11.17
C LEU A 337 -17.80 -22.09 11.48
N PRO A 338 -17.91 -21.47 12.67
CA PRO A 338 -19.00 -20.56 12.98
C PRO A 338 -19.11 -19.40 12.00
N ALA A 339 -17.98 -18.82 11.56
CA ALA A 339 -17.96 -17.79 10.53
C ALA A 339 -18.62 -18.23 9.22
N TYR A 340 -18.40 -19.47 8.80
CA TYR A 340 -19.04 -20.02 7.60
C TYR A 340 -20.55 -20.23 7.79
N GLN A 341 -20.97 -20.78 8.93
CA GLN A 341 -22.37 -21.03 9.27
C GLN A 341 -23.19 -19.74 9.38
N ASN A 342 -22.57 -18.69 9.90
CA ASN A 342 -23.18 -17.37 10.08
C ASN A 342 -23.08 -16.47 8.82
N GLY A 343 -22.55 -17.00 7.69
CA GLY A 343 -22.47 -16.25 6.44
C GLY A 343 -21.41 -15.13 6.45
N ARG A 344 -20.37 -15.24 7.31
CA ARG A 344 -19.36 -14.19 7.53
C ARG A 344 -17.97 -14.63 7.06
N VAL A 345 -17.92 -15.10 5.82
CA VAL A 345 -16.67 -15.44 5.12
C VAL A 345 -16.43 -14.42 4.02
N PHE A 346 -15.27 -13.79 4.07
CA PHE A 346 -14.87 -12.74 3.13
C PHE A 346 -13.57 -13.12 2.42
N ASP A 347 -13.41 -12.63 1.19
CA ASP A 347 -12.15 -12.61 0.47
C ASP A 347 -11.88 -11.22 -0.12
N ASN A 348 -10.71 -11.02 -0.73
CA ASN A 348 -10.32 -9.74 -1.32
C ASN A 348 -10.78 -9.56 -2.77
N GLN A 349 -11.78 -10.33 -3.23
CA GLN A 349 -12.32 -10.28 -4.59
C GLN A 349 -13.51 -9.32 -4.73
N GLY A 350 -13.62 -8.32 -3.84
CA GLY A 350 -14.73 -7.36 -3.81
C GLY A 350 -14.76 -6.40 -5.00
N PRO A 351 -15.53 -5.31 -4.92
CA PRO A 351 -15.83 -4.45 -6.07
C PRO A 351 -14.61 -4.00 -6.87
N ASN A 352 -13.52 -3.67 -6.21
CA ASN A 352 -12.28 -3.23 -6.90
C ASN A 352 -11.39 -4.41 -7.35
N GLY A 353 -11.66 -5.63 -6.87
CA GLY A 353 -10.91 -6.83 -7.22
C GLY A 353 -9.62 -7.05 -6.44
N ALA A 354 -9.07 -8.25 -6.59
CA ALA A 354 -7.90 -8.69 -5.81
C ALA A 354 -6.62 -7.91 -6.10
N ASN A 355 -6.39 -7.56 -7.35
CA ASN A 355 -5.18 -6.82 -7.71
C ASN A 355 -5.19 -5.43 -7.06
N ASP A 356 -6.34 -4.77 -6.99
CA ASP A 356 -6.50 -3.48 -6.33
C ASP A 356 -6.21 -3.56 -4.82
N TRP A 357 -6.63 -4.64 -4.16
CA TRP A 357 -6.26 -4.91 -2.78
C TRP A 357 -4.74 -4.89 -2.58
N PHE A 358 -3.99 -5.65 -3.41
CA PHE A 358 -2.53 -5.74 -3.29
C PHE A 358 -1.84 -4.44 -3.71
N GLU A 359 -2.42 -3.68 -4.61
CA GLU A 359 -1.90 -2.41 -5.09
C GLU A 359 -2.15 -1.28 -4.09
N ARG A 360 -3.39 -1.08 -3.64
CA ARG A 360 -3.81 0.16 -2.96
C ARG A 360 -3.96 0.09 -1.44
N ARG A 361 -4.10 -1.10 -0.83
CA ARG A 361 -4.31 -1.20 0.62
C ARG A 361 -3.26 -0.46 1.46
N VAL A 362 -2.02 -0.36 0.98
CA VAL A 362 -0.91 0.28 1.71
C VAL A 362 -1.08 1.79 1.77
N VAL A 363 -1.61 2.38 0.71
CA VAL A 363 -1.83 3.83 0.59
C VAL A 363 -3.21 4.27 1.07
N GLU A 364 -4.16 3.34 1.20
CA GLU A 364 -5.53 3.60 1.69
C GLU A 364 -5.89 2.73 2.91
N PRO A 365 -5.07 2.71 3.97
CA PRO A 365 -5.33 1.88 5.14
C PRO A 365 -6.60 2.29 5.89
N ASP A 366 -7.01 3.54 5.79
CA ASP A 366 -8.27 4.07 6.33
C ASP A 366 -9.48 3.41 5.64
N ALA A 367 -9.44 3.21 4.33
CA ALA A 367 -10.48 2.51 3.59
C ALA A 367 -10.48 1.00 3.92
N VAL A 368 -9.31 0.38 4.14
CA VAL A 368 -9.24 -1.01 4.61
C VAL A 368 -9.86 -1.15 6.00
N LEU A 369 -9.60 -0.19 6.90
CA LEU A 369 -10.22 -0.15 8.21
C LEU A 369 -11.75 -0.07 8.13
N GLN A 370 -12.27 0.72 7.19
CA GLN A 370 -13.72 0.85 6.94
C GLN A 370 -14.31 -0.47 6.41
N ASP A 371 -13.64 -1.12 5.44
CA ASP A 371 -14.05 -2.43 4.91
C ASP A 371 -14.18 -3.47 6.02
N MET A 372 -13.17 -3.55 6.90
CA MET A 372 -13.19 -4.49 8.02
C MET A 372 -14.25 -4.15 9.06
N ALA A 373 -14.43 -2.87 9.39
CA ALA A 373 -15.47 -2.45 10.34
C ALA A 373 -16.87 -2.80 9.83
N LEU A 374 -17.14 -2.64 8.51
CA LEU A 374 -18.38 -3.08 7.88
C LEU A 374 -18.55 -4.61 7.92
N ALA A 375 -17.47 -5.37 7.72
CA ALA A 375 -17.50 -6.83 7.80
C ALA A 375 -17.72 -7.34 9.23
N PHE A 376 -17.21 -6.62 10.25
CA PHE A 376 -17.31 -7.02 11.65
C PHE A 376 -18.64 -6.61 12.31
N TYR A 377 -19.22 -5.49 11.90
CA TYR A 377 -20.43 -4.91 12.48
C TYR A 377 -21.43 -4.48 11.38
N PRO A 378 -22.03 -5.42 10.63
CA PRO A 378 -22.86 -5.07 9.49
C PRO A 378 -24.14 -4.33 9.87
N ASP A 379 -24.71 -4.60 11.05
CA ASP A 379 -25.99 -4.04 11.50
C ASP A 379 -25.82 -2.74 12.30
N ASP A 380 -24.73 -2.62 13.05
CA ASP A 380 -24.40 -1.47 13.93
C ASP A 380 -23.15 -0.72 13.42
N SER A 381 -22.85 -0.84 12.15
CA SER A 381 -21.62 -0.26 11.61
C SER A 381 -21.62 1.26 11.77
N PRO A 382 -20.58 1.80 12.44
CA PRO A 382 -20.39 3.24 12.54
C PRO A 382 -20.09 3.87 11.17
N THR A 383 -19.84 3.04 10.17
CA THR A 383 -19.46 3.38 8.79
C THR A 383 -20.54 3.01 7.78
N ALA A 384 -21.82 2.99 8.19
CA ALA A 384 -22.96 2.62 7.34
C ALA A 384 -23.12 3.46 6.05
N THR A 385 -22.39 4.57 5.94
CA THR A 385 -22.34 5.41 4.73
C THR A 385 -21.24 4.97 3.75
N PHE A 386 -20.33 4.08 4.17
CA PHE A 386 -19.29 3.53 3.29
C PHE A 386 -19.77 2.26 2.61
N SER A 387 -19.24 1.99 1.43
CA SER A 387 -19.34 0.71 0.74
C SER A 387 -17.98 0.02 0.76
N ARG A 388 -17.98 -1.30 0.91
CA ARG A 388 -16.72 -2.06 0.87
C ARG A 388 -16.08 -1.91 -0.51
N LYS A 389 -14.77 -1.66 -0.52
CA LYS A 389 -13.96 -1.58 -1.74
C LYS A 389 -13.42 -2.96 -2.16
N TRP A 390 -12.96 -3.75 -1.21
CA TRP A 390 -12.20 -4.98 -1.48
C TRP A 390 -12.81 -6.24 -0.88
N LEU A 391 -13.38 -6.17 0.33
CA LEU A 391 -13.91 -7.37 0.98
C LEU A 391 -15.24 -7.79 0.35
N ARG A 392 -15.25 -8.98 -0.28
CA ARG A 392 -16.43 -9.65 -0.83
C ARG A 392 -16.97 -10.64 0.18
N ASN A 393 -18.26 -10.62 0.45
CA ASN A 393 -18.89 -11.69 1.21
C ASN A 393 -19.20 -12.90 0.31
N VAL A 394 -18.35 -13.93 0.42
CA VAL A 394 -18.45 -15.16 -0.36
C VAL A 394 -19.77 -15.87 -0.08
N ARG A 395 -20.20 -15.92 1.20
CA ARG A 395 -21.43 -16.62 1.61
C ARG A 395 -22.71 -15.90 1.20
N ALA A 396 -22.65 -14.61 0.99
CA ALA A 396 -23.76 -13.85 0.41
C ALA A 396 -23.84 -13.97 -1.12
N GLY A 397 -22.85 -14.62 -1.75
CA GLY A 397 -22.80 -14.77 -3.21
C GLY A 397 -22.50 -13.45 -3.93
N GLU A 398 -21.80 -12.53 -3.28
CA GLU A 398 -21.40 -11.27 -3.92
C GLU A 398 -20.49 -11.55 -5.13
N PRO A 399 -20.61 -10.77 -6.22
CA PRO A 399 -19.81 -11.00 -7.42
C PRO A 399 -18.34 -10.68 -7.19
N ILE A 400 -17.45 -11.32 -7.97
CA ILE A 400 -16.06 -10.92 -8.11
C ILE A 400 -16.01 -9.61 -8.88
N GLY A 401 -15.29 -8.64 -8.34
CA GLY A 401 -15.14 -7.31 -8.91
C GLY A 401 -13.81 -7.13 -9.66
N GLY A 402 -13.59 -5.89 -10.06
CA GLY A 402 -12.39 -5.44 -10.80
C GLY A 402 -12.78 -4.75 -12.10
N VAL A 403 -11.81 -4.09 -12.71
CA VAL A 403 -11.94 -3.38 -13.98
C VAL A 403 -11.41 -4.26 -15.11
N SER A 404 -12.22 -4.54 -16.13
CA SER A 404 -11.78 -5.26 -17.33
C SER A 404 -11.01 -4.34 -18.29
N ASP A 405 -10.25 -4.94 -19.23
CA ASP A 405 -9.58 -4.14 -20.27
C ASP A 405 -10.58 -3.44 -21.22
N GLU A 406 -11.78 -3.97 -21.32
CA GLU A 406 -12.85 -3.38 -22.14
C GLU A 406 -13.43 -2.10 -21.51
N ASP A 407 -13.32 -1.97 -20.19
CA ASP A 407 -13.87 -0.84 -19.44
C ASP A 407 -12.87 0.32 -19.23
N LEU A 408 -11.60 0.17 -19.67
CA LEU A 408 -10.53 1.12 -19.32
C LEU A 408 -10.85 2.57 -19.74
N ASP A 409 -11.46 2.78 -20.91
CA ASP A 409 -11.77 4.13 -21.39
C ASP A 409 -12.91 4.78 -20.60
N THR A 410 -13.85 3.97 -20.10
CA THR A 410 -14.93 4.43 -19.23
C THR A 410 -14.45 4.65 -17.81
N ALA A 411 -13.62 3.74 -17.29
CA ALA A 411 -13.10 3.80 -15.94
C ALA A 411 -12.03 4.90 -15.75
N CYS A 412 -11.30 5.22 -16.83
CA CYS A 412 -10.31 6.31 -16.84
C CYS A 412 -10.45 7.17 -18.09
N PRO A 413 -11.48 8.05 -18.15
CA PRO A 413 -11.68 8.92 -19.30
C PRO A 413 -10.55 9.94 -19.49
N ASP A 414 -9.90 10.34 -18.40
CA ASP A 414 -8.79 11.28 -18.38
C ASP A 414 -7.63 10.76 -17.52
N ILE A 415 -6.47 10.51 -18.18
CA ILE A 415 -5.26 10.04 -17.50
C ILE A 415 -4.60 11.12 -16.63
N ASP A 416 -4.95 12.37 -16.82
CA ASP A 416 -4.47 13.52 -16.04
C ASP A 416 -5.40 13.88 -14.88
N ALA A 417 -6.54 13.19 -14.75
CA ALA A 417 -7.44 13.41 -13.62
C ALA A 417 -6.69 13.20 -12.28
N PRO A 418 -6.99 14.01 -11.26
CA PRO A 418 -6.40 13.81 -9.94
C PRO A 418 -6.77 12.44 -9.39
N TYR A 419 -5.95 11.95 -8.45
CA TYR A 419 -6.27 10.74 -7.71
C TYR A 419 -7.52 10.99 -6.85
N GLU A 420 -8.47 10.07 -6.91
CA GLU A 420 -9.68 10.08 -6.07
C GLU A 420 -9.46 9.14 -4.87
N PHE A 421 -9.55 9.71 -3.66
CA PHE A 421 -9.42 8.99 -2.39
C PHE A 421 -10.71 8.25 -2.01
#